data_a5632b54dc8759632a2ce5023bf0281d
#
_entry.id   a5632b54dc8759632a2ce5023bf0281d
#
_cell.length_a   1.000
_cell.length_b   1.000
_cell.length_c   1.000
_cell.angle_alpha   90.00
_cell.angle_beta   90.00
_cell.angle_gamma   90.00
#
_symmetry.space_group_name_H-M   'P 1'
#
loop_
_entity.id
_entity.type
_entity.pdbx_description
1 polymer ?
#
loop_
_entity_poly.entity_id
_entity_poly.type
_entity_poly.pdbx_seq_one_letter_code
_entity_poly.pdbx_strand_id
1 'polypeptide(L)'
;MDQPQTLNEMALQGRERLFPSLTNPNWLVLRERRKIFARWLAQLPMRELDVLDVGGRVQPYRELMANRIRRYIGVDVQVTPLVDAVARAEQLPLGDATFDLVICTQVLQYIAEPSLVFAEIRRVLKPGGALLLSVPSAGLIDGVEERWRFLPAGLRYLLADFGIVEVVAEGSSVVGLFRTLNVCLDLFARLPAARFIYRRSLAPLVNLSGALAEKISGGRNQQFAVNYSVLAKK
;
A
#
# COMPACT_ATOMS: atom_id res chain seq x y z
N MET A 1 -8.58 17.08 19.57
CA MET A 1 -9.53 16.60 18.55
C MET A 1 -8.99 17.09 17.22
N ASP A 2 -8.53 16.16 16.36
CA ASP A 2 -8.11 16.54 15.02
C ASP A 2 -9.33 17.06 14.24
N GLN A 3 -9.13 18.16 13.51
CA GLN A 3 -10.20 18.68 12.64
C GLN A 3 -10.54 17.66 11.56
N PRO A 4 -11.82 17.51 11.17
CA PRO A 4 -12.20 16.60 10.13
C PRO A 4 -11.50 16.98 8.82
N GLN A 5 -10.78 16.01 8.24
CA GLN A 5 -10.04 16.19 7.00
C GLN A 5 -11.01 16.44 5.83
N THR A 6 -10.69 17.38 4.99
CA THR A 6 -11.51 17.72 3.83
C THR A 6 -11.28 16.73 2.67
N LEU A 7 -12.24 16.65 1.75
CA LEU A 7 -12.13 15.83 0.54
C LEU A 7 -10.85 16.15 -0.26
N ASN A 8 -10.52 17.44 -0.40
CA ASN A 8 -9.33 17.90 -1.11
C ASN A 8 -8.04 17.44 -0.44
N GLU A 9 -7.98 17.49 0.90
CA GLU A 9 -6.80 17.01 1.65
C GLU A 9 -6.62 15.51 1.48
N MET A 10 -7.71 14.73 1.54
CA MET A 10 -7.67 13.28 1.34
C MET A 10 -7.23 12.93 -0.09
N ALA A 11 -7.79 13.59 -1.09
CA ALA A 11 -7.42 13.40 -2.49
C ALA A 11 -5.94 13.74 -2.72
N LEU A 12 -5.44 14.83 -2.14
CA LEU A 12 -4.03 15.21 -2.22
C LEU A 12 -3.13 14.16 -1.57
N GLN A 13 -3.46 13.67 -0.38
CA GLN A 13 -2.73 12.58 0.28
C GLN A 13 -2.70 11.30 -0.55
N GLY A 14 -3.84 10.92 -1.16
CA GLY A 14 -3.92 9.79 -2.08
C GLY A 14 -2.99 9.96 -3.28
N ARG A 15 -3.02 11.14 -3.89
CA ARG A 15 -2.17 11.47 -5.03
C ARG A 15 -0.67 11.47 -4.66
N GLU A 16 -0.30 11.98 -3.50
CA GLU A 16 1.10 11.93 -3.02
C GLU A 16 1.58 10.50 -2.75
N ARG A 17 0.69 9.58 -2.37
CA ARG A 17 1.03 8.16 -2.25
C ARG A 17 1.21 7.49 -3.62
N LEU A 18 0.44 7.90 -4.63
CA LEU A 18 0.55 7.37 -5.99
C LEU A 18 1.69 8.01 -6.78
N PHE A 19 1.83 9.34 -6.70
CA PHE A 19 2.84 10.14 -7.39
C PHE A 19 3.70 10.92 -6.37
N PRO A 20 4.51 10.23 -5.57
CA PRO A 20 5.30 10.88 -4.54
C PRO A 20 6.31 11.84 -5.17
N SER A 21 6.47 13.02 -4.55
CA SER A 21 7.54 13.95 -4.90
C SER A 21 8.90 13.42 -4.44
N LEU A 22 9.98 13.88 -5.05
CA LEU A 22 11.35 13.55 -4.61
C LEU A 22 11.65 13.96 -3.16
N THR A 23 10.87 14.88 -2.62
CA THR A 23 10.98 15.34 -1.23
C THR A 23 10.36 14.37 -0.23
N ASN A 24 9.60 13.36 -0.70
CA ASN A 24 8.98 12.34 0.14
C ASN A 24 10.01 11.27 0.54
N PRO A 25 10.27 11.03 1.85
CA PRO A 25 11.21 9.99 2.29
C PRO A 25 10.86 8.57 1.82
N ASN A 26 9.60 8.30 1.49
CA ASN A 26 9.14 7.02 0.98
C ASN A 26 9.09 6.94 -0.57
N TRP A 27 9.62 7.93 -1.28
CA TRP A 27 9.53 8.04 -2.74
C TRP A 27 9.95 6.77 -3.48
N LEU A 28 11.06 6.15 -3.09
CA LEU A 28 11.58 4.93 -3.73
C LEU A 28 10.55 3.78 -3.68
N VAL A 29 10.04 3.47 -2.50
CA VAL A 29 9.10 2.35 -2.29
C VAL A 29 7.75 2.63 -2.93
N LEU A 30 7.21 3.84 -2.76
CA LEU A 30 5.92 4.21 -3.35
C LEU A 30 5.96 4.17 -4.88
N ARG A 31 7.06 4.58 -5.49
CA ARG A 31 7.29 4.47 -6.94
C ARG A 31 7.28 3.00 -7.40
N GLU A 32 7.97 2.12 -6.70
CA GLU A 32 8.01 0.70 -7.07
C GLU A 32 6.65 0.03 -6.88
N ARG A 33 5.94 0.30 -5.78
CA ARG A 33 4.55 -0.17 -5.56
C ARG A 33 3.63 0.26 -6.70
N ARG A 34 3.68 1.53 -7.10
CA ARG A 34 2.89 2.03 -8.24
C ARG A 34 3.17 1.24 -9.52
N LYS A 35 4.45 0.96 -9.84
CA LYS A 35 4.82 0.18 -11.02
C LYS A 35 4.26 -1.24 -10.96
N ILE A 36 4.37 -1.89 -9.80
CA ILE A 36 3.87 -3.25 -9.58
C ILE A 36 2.34 -3.27 -9.77
N PHE A 37 1.62 -2.38 -9.10
CA PHE A 37 0.16 -2.31 -9.18
C PHE A 37 -0.32 -1.95 -10.60
N ALA A 38 0.31 -0.98 -11.27
CA ALA A 38 -0.02 -0.64 -12.64
C ALA A 38 0.17 -1.82 -13.59
N ARG A 39 1.26 -2.59 -13.45
CA ARG A 39 1.50 -3.82 -14.22
C ARG A 39 0.41 -4.86 -13.99
N TRP A 40 0.06 -5.15 -12.74
CA TRP A 40 -0.97 -6.13 -12.40
C TRP A 40 -2.36 -5.71 -12.86
N LEU A 41 -2.71 -4.45 -12.65
CA LEU A 41 -3.98 -3.90 -13.12
C LEU A 41 -4.13 -3.97 -14.63
N ALA A 42 -3.04 -3.75 -15.40
CA ALA A 42 -3.05 -3.88 -16.85
C ALA A 42 -3.31 -5.32 -17.33
N GLN A 43 -2.98 -6.33 -16.50
CA GLN A 43 -3.18 -7.75 -16.81
C GLN A 43 -4.58 -8.27 -16.43
N LEU A 44 -5.36 -7.50 -15.66
CA LEU A 44 -6.73 -7.91 -15.32
C LEU A 44 -7.65 -7.73 -16.54
N PRO A 45 -8.37 -8.78 -16.95
CA PRO A 45 -9.16 -8.80 -18.19
C PRO A 45 -10.44 -7.97 -18.12
N MET A 46 -10.86 -7.57 -16.92
CA MET A 46 -12.16 -6.93 -16.67
C MET A 46 -12.16 -5.45 -17.08
N ARG A 47 -13.26 -5.00 -17.71
CA ARG A 47 -13.42 -3.61 -18.18
C ARG A 47 -14.23 -2.74 -17.24
N GLU A 48 -15.21 -3.31 -16.51
CA GLU A 48 -16.09 -2.59 -15.59
C GLU A 48 -15.95 -3.22 -14.20
N LEU A 49 -15.03 -2.67 -13.41
CA LEU A 49 -14.65 -3.23 -12.12
C LEU A 49 -15.56 -2.73 -10.99
N ASP A 50 -16.09 -3.66 -10.20
CA ASP A 50 -16.53 -3.39 -8.83
C ASP A 50 -15.31 -3.51 -7.93
N VAL A 51 -14.87 -2.40 -7.35
CA VAL A 51 -13.65 -2.30 -6.55
C VAL A 51 -14.01 -2.03 -5.09
N LEU A 52 -13.39 -2.80 -4.19
CA LEU A 52 -13.38 -2.54 -2.75
C LEU A 52 -11.98 -2.09 -2.33
N ASP A 53 -11.88 -0.98 -1.61
CA ASP A 53 -10.63 -0.49 -1.01
C ASP A 53 -10.73 -0.60 0.52
N VAL A 54 -10.08 -1.62 1.08
CA VAL A 54 -10.01 -1.87 2.52
C VAL A 54 -8.88 -1.03 3.11
N GLY A 55 -9.20 -0.15 4.06
CA GLY A 55 -8.32 0.94 4.48
C GLY A 55 -8.33 2.10 3.49
N GLY A 56 -9.45 2.24 2.74
CA GLY A 56 -9.64 3.15 1.61
C GLY A 56 -9.80 4.63 1.97
N ARG A 57 -9.20 5.06 3.08
CA ARG A 57 -9.30 6.43 3.58
C ARG A 57 -8.84 7.50 2.59
N VAL A 58 -7.84 7.21 1.75
CA VAL A 58 -7.26 8.16 0.78
C VAL A 58 -7.24 7.65 -0.67
N GLN A 59 -7.69 6.42 -0.93
CA GLN A 59 -7.91 5.80 -2.24
C GLN A 59 -6.80 6.05 -3.29
N PRO A 60 -5.52 5.79 -2.99
CA PRO A 60 -4.41 6.24 -3.84
C PRO A 60 -4.39 5.56 -5.22
N TYR A 61 -4.91 4.34 -5.33
CA TYR A 61 -4.82 3.55 -6.57
C TYR A 61 -6.05 3.66 -7.47
N ARG A 62 -7.08 4.41 -7.05
CA ARG A 62 -8.30 4.63 -7.84
C ARG A 62 -7.98 5.24 -9.22
N GLU A 63 -7.01 6.18 -9.27
CA GLU A 63 -6.61 6.84 -10.52
C GLU A 63 -6.02 5.86 -11.56
N LEU A 64 -5.34 4.77 -11.13
CA LEU A 64 -4.80 3.75 -12.04
C LEU A 64 -5.88 2.97 -12.81
N MET A 65 -7.13 3.07 -12.38
CA MET A 65 -8.27 2.31 -12.92
C MET A 65 -9.39 3.22 -13.42
N ALA A 66 -9.22 4.55 -13.47
CA ALA A 66 -10.28 5.54 -13.64
C ALA A 66 -11.28 5.19 -14.77
N ASN A 67 -10.79 4.69 -15.92
CA ASN A 67 -11.61 4.34 -17.10
C ASN A 67 -12.21 2.92 -17.03
N ARG A 68 -12.05 2.21 -15.91
CA ARG A 68 -12.42 0.80 -15.76
C ARG A 68 -13.29 0.56 -14.52
N ILE A 69 -13.58 1.59 -13.76
CA ILE A 69 -14.37 1.49 -12.53
C ILE A 69 -15.85 1.62 -12.86
N ARG A 70 -16.63 0.59 -12.53
CA ARG A 70 -18.08 0.67 -12.46
C ARG A 70 -18.53 1.21 -11.11
N ARG A 71 -17.97 0.68 -10.03
CA ARG A 71 -18.24 1.07 -8.64
C ARG A 71 -16.97 0.97 -7.82
N TYR A 72 -16.74 1.93 -6.95
CA TYR A 72 -15.62 1.95 -6.01
C TYR A 72 -16.15 2.21 -4.62
N ILE A 73 -15.89 1.29 -3.69
CA ILE A 73 -16.33 1.36 -2.30
C ILE A 73 -15.09 1.43 -1.41
N GLY A 74 -14.97 2.47 -0.62
CA GLY A 74 -13.95 2.63 0.42
C GLY A 74 -14.49 2.20 1.78
N VAL A 75 -13.78 1.30 2.45
CA VAL A 75 -14.08 0.90 3.85
C VAL A 75 -12.88 1.22 4.72
N ASP A 76 -13.11 1.88 5.86
CA ASP A 76 -12.08 2.19 6.86
C ASP A 76 -12.72 2.22 8.25
N VAL A 77 -11.93 2.12 9.31
CA VAL A 77 -12.40 2.33 10.70
C VAL A 77 -12.57 3.81 11.04
N GLN A 78 -11.97 4.70 10.25
CA GLN A 78 -12.06 6.14 10.41
C GLN A 78 -13.06 6.74 9.43
N VAL A 79 -13.89 7.65 9.91
CA VAL A 79 -14.81 8.44 9.08
C VAL A 79 -14.04 9.47 8.29
N THR A 80 -14.08 9.40 6.96
CA THR A 80 -13.56 10.42 6.05
C THR A 80 -14.50 10.63 4.87
N PRO A 81 -14.38 11.75 4.11
CA PRO A 81 -15.23 11.99 2.95
C PRO A 81 -15.11 10.95 1.81
N LEU A 82 -14.08 10.09 1.84
CA LEU A 82 -13.85 9.04 0.83
C LEU A 82 -14.26 7.64 1.32
N VAL A 83 -14.72 7.50 2.56
CA VAL A 83 -15.16 6.23 3.14
C VAL A 83 -16.67 6.09 2.99
N ASP A 84 -17.09 5.07 2.26
CA ASP A 84 -18.50 4.76 2.02
C ASP A 84 -19.11 3.95 3.17
N ALA A 85 -18.31 3.13 3.88
CA ALA A 85 -18.74 2.37 5.04
C ALA A 85 -17.65 2.33 6.12
N VAL A 86 -18.05 2.64 7.35
CA VAL A 86 -17.16 2.55 8.52
C VAL A 86 -17.27 1.15 9.10
N ALA A 87 -16.19 0.37 8.97
CA ALA A 87 -16.16 -1.01 9.46
C ALA A 87 -14.73 -1.51 9.67
N ARG A 88 -14.62 -2.59 10.43
CA ARG A 88 -13.36 -3.34 10.59
C ARG A 88 -13.15 -4.26 9.39
N ALA A 89 -11.89 -4.43 9.00
CA ALA A 89 -11.52 -5.28 7.87
C ALA A 89 -11.82 -6.78 8.14
N GLU A 90 -11.88 -7.18 9.41
CA GLU A 90 -12.22 -8.53 9.86
C GLU A 90 -13.72 -8.86 9.76
N GLN A 91 -14.57 -7.84 9.53
CA GLN A 91 -16.02 -8.00 9.41
C GLN A 91 -16.59 -6.93 8.48
N LEU A 92 -16.60 -7.22 7.20
CA LEU A 92 -17.06 -6.28 6.17
C LEU A 92 -18.58 -6.32 6.04
N PRO A 93 -19.31 -5.18 6.11
CA PRO A 93 -20.77 -5.12 5.96
C PRO A 93 -21.19 -5.17 4.48
N LEU A 94 -20.65 -6.13 3.75
CA LEU A 94 -20.76 -6.26 2.29
C LEU A 94 -21.15 -7.70 1.92
N GLY A 95 -21.89 -7.85 0.81
CA GLY A 95 -22.35 -9.14 0.34
C GLY A 95 -21.24 -10.02 -0.23
N ASP A 96 -21.47 -11.35 -0.22
CA ASP A 96 -20.58 -12.34 -0.82
C ASP A 96 -20.46 -12.13 -2.33
N ALA A 97 -19.29 -12.48 -2.89
CA ALA A 97 -19.04 -12.49 -4.33
C ALA A 97 -19.49 -11.20 -5.05
N THR A 98 -19.20 -10.04 -4.44
CA THR A 98 -19.67 -8.73 -4.92
C THR A 98 -18.62 -8.01 -5.75
N PHE A 99 -17.32 -8.18 -5.44
CA PHE A 99 -16.25 -7.37 -6.02
C PHE A 99 -15.35 -8.16 -6.96
N ASP A 100 -14.95 -7.50 -8.06
CA ASP A 100 -13.98 -8.01 -9.02
C ASP A 100 -12.55 -7.83 -8.52
N LEU A 101 -12.33 -6.76 -7.73
CA LEU A 101 -11.04 -6.37 -7.20
C LEU A 101 -11.18 -5.88 -5.76
N VAL A 102 -10.31 -6.38 -4.89
CA VAL A 102 -10.10 -5.83 -3.54
C VAL A 102 -8.69 -5.27 -3.48
N ILE A 103 -8.56 -4.04 -2.98
CA ILE A 103 -7.30 -3.38 -2.66
C ILE A 103 -7.20 -3.30 -1.14
N CYS A 104 -6.05 -3.71 -0.57
CA CYS A 104 -5.79 -3.60 0.86
C CYS A 104 -4.32 -3.21 1.05
N THR A 105 -4.05 -1.94 1.37
CA THR A 105 -2.67 -1.45 1.44
C THR A 105 -2.35 -0.82 2.78
N GLN A 106 -1.30 -1.33 3.45
CA GLN A 106 -0.81 -0.81 4.73
C GLN A 106 -1.90 -0.83 5.83
N VAL A 107 -2.67 -1.92 5.90
CA VAL A 107 -3.74 -2.14 6.88
C VAL A 107 -3.39 -3.30 7.82
N LEU A 108 -2.95 -4.43 7.27
CA LEU A 108 -2.81 -5.69 8.02
C LEU A 108 -1.87 -5.62 9.22
N GLN A 109 -0.89 -4.71 9.20
CA GLN A 109 0.04 -4.54 10.33
C GLN A 109 -0.64 -4.06 11.62
N TYR A 110 -1.83 -3.48 11.54
CA TYR A 110 -2.62 -3.01 12.69
C TYR A 110 -3.66 -4.03 13.16
N ILE A 111 -3.91 -5.07 12.39
CA ILE A 111 -4.96 -6.05 12.63
C ILE A 111 -4.49 -7.12 13.62
N ALA A 112 -5.31 -7.48 14.62
CA ALA A 112 -4.96 -8.51 15.57
C ALA A 112 -4.86 -9.89 14.89
N GLU A 113 -5.81 -10.23 14.05
CA GLU A 113 -5.97 -11.52 13.37
C GLU A 113 -6.04 -11.35 11.84
N PRO A 114 -4.91 -11.24 11.13
CA PRO A 114 -4.89 -11.04 9.68
C PRO A 114 -5.61 -12.13 8.87
N SER A 115 -5.68 -13.35 9.39
CA SER A 115 -6.41 -14.47 8.78
C SER A 115 -7.89 -14.18 8.57
N LEU A 116 -8.54 -13.48 9.52
CA LEU A 116 -9.95 -13.08 9.40
C LEU A 116 -10.17 -12.09 8.27
N VAL A 117 -9.22 -11.17 8.06
CA VAL A 117 -9.27 -10.22 6.95
C VAL A 117 -9.20 -10.94 5.61
N PHE A 118 -8.31 -11.94 5.47
CA PHE A 118 -8.23 -12.72 4.25
C PHE A 118 -9.49 -13.55 3.99
N ALA A 119 -10.09 -14.12 5.04
CA ALA A 119 -11.38 -14.81 4.91
C ALA A 119 -12.48 -13.88 4.40
N GLU A 120 -12.60 -12.67 4.96
CA GLU A 120 -13.57 -11.66 4.53
C GLU A 120 -13.30 -11.17 3.10
N ILE A 121 -12.04 -10.87 2.76
CA ILE A 121 -11.66 -10.49 1.39
C ILE A 121 -12.03 -11.60 0.41
N ARG A 122 -11.75 -12.87 0.75
CA ARG A 122 -12.11 -14.01 -0.08
C ARG A 122 -13.63 -14.15 -0.20
N ARG A 123 -14.39 -13.92 0.86
CA ARG A 123 -15.87 -13.97 0.86
C ARG A 123 -16.45 -12.96 -0.12
N VAL A 124 -16.01 -11.69 -0.03
CA VAL A 124 -16.58 -10.60 -0.84
C VAL A 124 -16.10 -10.60 -2.29
N LEU A 125 -14.96 -11.24 -2.60
CA LEU A 125 -14.47 -11.40 -3.97
C LEU A 125 -15.35 -12.36 -4.76
N LYS A 126 -15.67 -12.01 -6.00
CA LYS A 126 -16.26 -12.91 -6.99
C LYS A 126 -15.31 -14.07 -7.32
N PRO A 127 -15.81 -15.23 -7.79
CA PRO A 127 -14.95 -16.25 -8.41
C PRO A 127 -14.09 -15.63 -9.52
N GLY A 128 -12.78 -15.86 -9.49
CA GLY A 128 -11.82 -15.24 -10.41
C GLY A 128 -11.46 -13.78 -10.09
N GLY A 129 -12.02 -13.19 -9.04
CA GLY A 129 -11.68 -11.88 -8.54
C GLY A 129 -10.26 -11.82 -7.96
N ALA A 130 -9.69 -10.61 -7.89
CA ALA A 130 -8.31 -10.39 -7.50
C ALA A 130 -8.18 -9.56 -6.21
N LEU A 131 -7.15 -9.85 -5.43
CA LEU A 131 -6.66 -9.05 -4.30
C LEU A 131 -5.33 -8.40 -4.67
N LEU A 132 -5.25 -7.07 -4.55
CA LEU A 132 -4.00 -6.32 -4.50
C LEU A 132 -3.70 -5.93 -3.06
N LEU A 133 -2.62 -6.44 -2.53
CA LEU A 133 -2.19 -6.22 -1.15
C LEU A 133 -0.82 -5.53 -1.12
N SER A 134 -0.58 -4.66 -0.14
CA SER A 134 0.76 -4.19 0.21
C SER A 134 0.92 -4.12 1.72
N VAL A 135 2.03 -4.67 2.21
CA VAL A 135 2.32 -4.82 3.64
C VAL A 135 3.77 -4.48 3.96
N PRO A 136 4.06 -3.98 5.19
CA PRO A 136 5.42 -3.75 5.63
C PRO A 136 6.10 -5.07 6.01
N SER A 137 7.40 -5.14 5.73
CA SER A 137 8.28 -6.26 6.09
C SER A 137 9.38 -5.84 7.06
N ALA A 138 9.92 -4.64 6.86
CA ALA A 138 10.97 -4.07 7.72
C ALA A 138 10.80 -2.55 7.80
N GLY A 139 11.41 -1.94 8.82
CA GLY A 139 11.43 -0.49 8.99
C GLY A 139 10.95 -0.04 10.35
N LEU A 140 10.74 1.26 10.47
CA LEU A 140 10.33 1.89 11.72
C LEU A 140 8.89 1.53 12.07
N ILE A 141 8.60 1.52 13.35
CA ILE A 141 7.25 1.32 13.88
C ILE A 141 6.46 2.61 13.67
N ASP A 142 5.30 2.50 13.03
CA ASP A 142 4.37 3.61 12.78
C ASP A 142 3.21 3.54 13.79
N GLY A 143 3.50 3.98 15.00
CA GLY A 143 2.55 3.97 16.11
C GLY A 143 2.56 2.71 16.97
N VAL A 144 1.94 2.82 18.16
CA VAL A 144 1.93 1.78 19.19
C VAL A 144 1.04 0.57 18.86
N GLU A 145 0.15 0.71 17.87
CA GLU A 145 -0.80 -0.33 17.50
C GLU A 145 -0.29 -1.27 16.40
N GLU A 146 0.87 -1.00 15.81
CA GLU A 146 1.47 -1.91 14.82
C GLU A 146 1.90 -3.23 15.45
N ARG A 147 1.37 -4.34 14.93
CA ARG A 147 1.57 -5.70 15.47
C ARG A 147 2.47 -6.55 14.58
N TRP A 148 2.44 -6.33 13.25
CA TRP A 148 2.98 -7.29 12.30
C TRP A 148 3.98 -6.70 11.33
N ARG A 149 4.96 -7.54 11.00
CA ARG A 149 5.81 -7.44 9.83
C ARG A 149 5.68 -8.73 9.02
N PHE A 150 5.45 -8.61 7.73
CA PHE A 150 5.10 -9.74 6.90
C PHE A 150 6.28 -10.17 6.02
N LEU A 151 6.63 -11.46 6.09
CA LEU A 151 7.60 -12.08 5.22
C LEU A 151 6.89 -12.89 4.11
N PRO A 152 7.54 -13.13 2.96
CA PRO A 152 6.93 -13.84 1.84
C PRO A 152 6.35 -15.20 2.19
N ALA A 153 7.02 -15.99 3.04
CA ALA A 153 6.54 -17.30 3.48
C ALA A 153 5.26 -17.18 4.33
N GLY A 154 5.21 -16.22 5.27
CA GLY A 154 4.02 -15.96 6.08
C GLY A 154 2.84 -15.48 5.24
N LEU A 155 3.09 -14.63 4.22
CA LEU A 155 2.05 -14.18 3.29
C LEU A 155 1.48 -15.33 2.47
N ARG A 156 2.32 -16.24 1.96
CA ARG A 156 1.85 -17.43 1.23
C ARG A 156 1.04 -18.37 2.13
N TYR A 157 1.43 -18.52 3.39
CA TYR A 157 0.67 -19.30 4.36
C TYR A 157 -0.71 -18.70 4.64
N LEU A 158 -0.79 -17.39 4.89
CA LEU A 158 -2.04 -16.69 5.14
C LEU A 158 -2.99 -16.65 3.93
N LEU A 159 -2.44 -16.74 2.71
CA LEU A 159 -3.18 -16.71 1.45
C LEU A 159 -3.34 -18.13 0.83
N ALA A 160 -3.19 -19.20 1.61
CA ALA A 160 -3.24 -20.57 1.08
C ALA A 160 -4.58 -20.92 0.41
N ASP A 161 -5.68 -20.28 0.81
CA ASP A 161 -7.00 -20.46 0.22
C ASP A 161 -7.21 -19.72 -1.11
N PHE A 162 -6.24 -18.90 -1.56
CA PHE A 162 -6.25 -18.26 -2.86
C PHE A 162 -5.54 -19.13 -3.89
N GLY A 163 -6.14 -19.28 -5.09
CA GLY A 163 -5.62 -20.17 -6.12
C GLY A 163 -4.28 -19.76 -6.74
N ILE A 164 -4.05 -18.45 -6.90
CA ILE A 164 -2.81 -17.90 -7.47
C ILE A 164 -2.31 -16.81 -6.54
N VAL A 165 -1.03 -16.93 -6.12
CA VAL A 165 -0.37 -15.94 -5.26
C VAL A 165 0.96 -15.54 -5.88
N GLU A 166 1.12 -14.26 -6.19
CA GLU A 166 2.40 -13.64 -6.57
C GLU A 166 2.81 -12.67 -5.45
N VAL A 167 4.00 -12.83 -4.89
CA VAL A 167 4.57 -11.98 -3.84
C VAL A 167 5.83 -11.31 -4.39
N VAL A 168 5.85 -9.99 -4.44
CA VAL A 168 6.93 -9.19 -5.03
C VAL A 168 7.41 -8.14 -4.04
N ALA A 169 8.72 -8.02 -3.87
CA ALA A 169 9.32 -6.94 -3.09
C ALA A 169 9.10 -5.57 -3.77
N GLU A 170 8.79 -4.56 -2.99
CA GLU A 170 8.68 -3.17 -3.47
C GLU A 170 10.08 -2.52 -3.55
N GLY A 171 10.91 -3.02 -4.46
CA GLY A 171 12.31 -2.70 -4.65
C GLY A 171 13.27 -3.69 -3.99
N SER A 172 14.54 -3.60 -4.37
CA SER A 172 15.60 -4.46 -3.84
C SER A 172 16.08 -4.00 -2.45
N SER A 173 17.09 -4.70 -1.93
CA SER A 173 17.80 -4.31 -0.70
C SER A 173 18.40 -2.92 -0.78
N VAL A 174 18.76 -2.44 -1.99
CA VAL A 174 19.25 -1.07 -2.21
C VAL A 174 18.14 -0.07 -1.95
N VAL A 175 16.94 -0.29 -2.52
CA VAL A 175 15.75 0.54 -2.23
C VAL A 175 15.44 0.52 -0.73
N GLY A 176 15.49 -0.65 -0.11
CA GLY A 176 15.27 -0.82 1.33
C GLY A 176 16.24 0.02 2.16
N LEU A 177 17.55 -0.02 1.84
CA LEU A 177 18.59 0.74 2.53
C LEU A 177 18.36 2.25 2.40
N PHE A 178 18.24 2.76 1.18
CA PHE A 178 18.09 4.20 0.95
C PHE A 178 16.78 4.76 1.50
N ARG A 179 15.68 4.00 1.42
CA ARG A 179 14.42 4.37 2.05
C ARG A 179 14.57 4.43 3.57
N THR A 180 15.19 3.44 4.18
CA THR A 180 15.39 3.40 5.64
C THR A 180 16.26 4.57 6.08
N LEU A 181 17.38 4.84 5.38
CA LEU A 181 18.22 6.01 5.62
C LEU A 181 17.39 7.29 5.56
N ASN A 182 16.61 7.48 4.51
CA ASN A 182 15.81 8.68 4.28
C ASN A 182 14.79 8.90 5.42
N VAL A 183 14.07 7.84 5.83
CA VAL A 183 13.10 7.93 6.93
C VAL A 183 13.78 8.17 8.27
N CYS A 184 14.91 7.54 8.55
CA CYS A 184 15.68 7.80 9.76
C CYS A 184 16.15 9.27 9.84
N LEU A 185 16.66 9.81 8.75
CA LEU A 185 17.08 11.22 8.69
C LEU A 185 15.90 12.18 8.88
N ASP A 186 14.72 11.88 8.33
CA ASP A 186 13.50 12.67 8.53
C ASP A 186 13.04 12.67 10.00
N LEU A 187 13.24 11.55 10.71
CA LEU A 187 12.94 11.46 12.15
C LEU A 187 13.94 12.24 13.02
N PHE A 188 15.24 12.21 12.68
CA PHE A 188 16.24 12.99 13.40
C PHE A 188 16.03 14.50 13.22
N ALA A 189 15.39 14.94 12.15
CA ALA A 189 14.99 16.31 11.93
C ALA A 189 13.76 16.67 12.80
N ARG A 190 13.95 16.70 14.14
CA ARG A 190 12.88 16.89 15.14
C ARG A 190 12.15 18.23 15.04
N LEU A 191 12.86 19.29 14.67
CA LEU A 191 12.30 20.62 14.51
C LEU A 191 11.58 20.75 13.16
N PRO A 192 10.37 21.36 13.07
CA PRO A 192 9.66 21.55 11.80
C PRO A 192 10.52 22.21 10.70
N ALA A 193 11.29 23.24 11.07
CA ALA A 193 12.21 23.93 10.15
C ALA A 193 13.32 23.00 9.63
N ALA A 194 13.95 22.21 10.52
CA ALA A 194 14.98 21.24 10.14
C ALA A 194 14.41 20.16 9.21
N ARG A 195 13.21 19.67 9.50
CA ARG A 195 12.49 18.69 8.65
C ARG A 195 12.15 19.28 7.28
N PHE A 196 11.68 20.52 7.24
CA PHE A 196 11.39 21.21 5.99
C PHE A 196 12.67 21.36 5.12
N ILE A 197 13.78 21.81 5.72
CA ILE A 197 15.07 21.95 5.04
C ILE A 197 15.55 20.58 4.54
N TYR A 198 15.53 19.55 5.40
CA TYR A 198 15.93 18.20 5.06
C TYR A 198 15.14 17.67 3.85
N ARG A 199 13.83 17.76 3.89
CA ARG A 199 12.96 17.26 2.81
C ARG A 199 13.18 18.00 1.49
N ARG A 200 13.56 19.28 1.52
CA ARG A 200 13.81 20.07 0.31
C ARG A 200 15.23 19.94 -0.24
N SER A 201 16.20 19.53 0.56
CA SER A 201 17.61 19.45 0.16
C SER A 201 18.16 18.03 0.10
N LEU A 202 18.24 17.33 1.24
CA LEU A 202 18.91 16.03 1.32
C LEU A 202 18.03 14.87 0.89
N ALA A 203 16.71 14.88 1.19
CA ALA A 203 15.83 13.79 0.82
C ALA A 203 15.79 13.52 -0.70
N PRO A 204 15.73 14.54 -1.58
CA PRO A 204 15.85 14.32 -3.02
C PRO A 204 17.17 13.69 -3.44
N LEU A 205 18.29 14.09 -2.82
CA LEU A 205 19.61 13.53 -3.12
C LEU A 205 19.68 12.05 -2.73
N VAL A 206 19.20 11.69 -1.53
CA VAL A 206 19.14 10.30 -1.07
C VAL A 206 18.25 9.47 -2.00
N ASN A 207 17.08 9.99 -2.40
CA ASN A 207 16.16 9.31 -3.31
C ASN A 207 16.78 9.09 -4.70
N LEU A 208 17.43 10.08 -5.28
CA LEU A 208 18.09 9.97 -6.58
C LEU A 208 19.28 9.03 -6.53
N SER A 209 20.11 9.12 -5.48
CA SER A 209 21.24 8.20 -5.28
C SER A 209 20.75 6.75 -5.13
N GLY A 210 19.68 6.53 -4.37
CA GLY A 210 19.06 5.21 -4.24
C GLY A 210 18.52 4.68 -5.57
N ALA A 211 17.86 5.53 -6.37
CA ALA A 211 17.36 5.13 -7.69
C ALA A 211 18.50 4.79 -8.68
N LEU A 212 19.60 5.53 -8.64
CA LEU A 212 20.79 5.26 -9.44
C LEU A 212 21.46 3.96 -9.00
N ALA A 213 21.68 3.78 -7.69
CA ALA A 213 22.26 2.58 -7.12
C ALA A 213 21.41 1.33 -7.44
N GLU A 214 20.07 1.43 -7.37
CA GLU A 214 19.15 0.37 -7.78
C GLU A 214 19.32 -0.02 -9.25
N LYS A 215 19.46 0.96 -10.13
CA LYS A 215 19.70 0.72 -11.56
C LYS A 215 21.06 0.04 -11.80
N ILE A 216 22.10 0.44 -11.10
CA ILE A 216 23.45 -0.14 -11.23
C ILE A 216 23.49 -1.55 -10.68
N SER A 217 22.86 -1.82 -9.54
CA SER A 217 22.82 -3.15 -8.89
C SER A 217 21.96 -4.17 -9.63
N GLY A 218 21.12 -3.71 -10.58
CA GLY A 218 20.16 -4.54 -11.31
C GLY A 218 19.01 -5.07 -10.47
N GLY A 219 18.79 -4.56 -9.26
CA GLY A 219 17.61 -4.82 -8.43
C GLY A 219 17.39 -6.27 -7.98
N ARG A 220 18.42 -7.14 -8.03
CA ARG A 220 18.26 -8.60 -7.82
C ARG A 220 18.19 -9.04 -6.37
N ASN A 221 18.90 -8.36 -5.48
CA ASN A 221 18.95 -8.73 -4.06
C ASN A 221 17.72 -8.18 -3.32
N GLN A 222 16.92 -9.05 -2.72
CA GLN A 222 15.70 -8.72 -1.97
C GLN A 222 15.76 -9.11 -0.49
N GLN A 223 16.96 -9.41 0.06
CA GLN A 223 17.12 -9.82 1.46
C GLN A 223 16.72 -8.73 2.46
N PHE A 224 16.77 -7.48 2.05
CA PHE A 224 16.33 -6.33 2.84
C PHE A 224 15.23 -5.54 2.11
N ALA A 225 14.16 -6.22 1.71
CA ALA A 225 12.96 -5.54 1.22
C ALA A 225 12.17 -4.96 2.40
N VAL A 226 11.76 -3.71 2.30
CA VAL A 226 11.01 -3.03 3.38
C VAL A 226 9.52 -3.20 3.27
N ASN A 227 9.00 -3.53 2.09
CA ASN A 227 7.60 -3.85 1.84
C ASN A 227 7.48 -4.95 0.80
N TYR A 228 6.37 -5.67 0.86
CA TYR A 228 5.94 -6.60 -0.19
C TYR A 228 4.57 -6.22 -0.72
N SER A 229 4.43 -6.33 -2.03
CA SER A 229 3.14 -6.31 -2.72
C SER A 229 2.73 -7.74 -3.08
N VAL A 230 1.43 -8.03 -3.03
CA VAL A 230 0.86 -9.34 -3.35
C VAL A 230 -0.29 -9.19 -4.34
N LEU A 231 -0.29 -10.03 -5.37
CA LEU A 231 -1.43 -10.32 -6.22
C LEU A 231 -1.91 -11.72 -5.88
N ALA A 232 -3.15 -11.84 -5.41
CA ALA A 232 -3.80 -13.12 -5.17
C ALA A 232 -5.12 -13.20 -5.95
N LYS A 233 -5.58 -14.40 -6.32
CA LYS A 233 -6.84 -14.65 -7.04
C LYS A 233 -7.69 -15.66 -6.29
N LYS A 234 -8.99 -15.39 -6.22
CA LYS A 234 -9.98 -16.34 -5.69
C LYS A 234 -10.33 -17.40 -6.71
#